data_f2b6ba9ae3e68fbbecc42c01a5f4ee3a
#
_entry.id   f2b6ba9ae3e68fbbecc42c01a5f4ee3a
#
_cell.length_a   1.000
_cell.length_b   1.000
_cell.length_c   1.000
_cell.angle_alpha   90.00
_cell.angle_beta   90.00
_cell.angle_gamma   90.00
#
_symmetry.space_group_name_H-M   'P 1'
#
loop_
_entity.id
_entity.type
_entity.pdbx_description
1 polymer ?
#
loop_
_entity_poly.entity_id
_entity_poly.type
_entity_poly.pdbx_seq_one_letter_code
_entity_poly.pdbx_strand_id
1 'polypeptide(L)'
;SFQYLYGHIPDDVLKKNPFFKKVQVYIDEIWDQYKSSNSIKSDIYNKRIRKENLSDMNKNKVFNYLIQLTETESNMRMLTELIPKIDGHKSKLVLYSYDSFLFDFYMPDGLKFLHKVKKIIEQNGKFPVKVGKGWNYHEMKDITRKFK
;
A
#
# COMPACT_ATOMS: atom_id res chain seq x y z
N SER A 1 7.21 13.00 8.51
CA SER A 1 6.92 13.02 7.06
C SER A 1 5.51 12.57 6.71
N PHE A 2 4.91 11.57 7.38
CA PHE A 2 3.49 11.20 7.20
C PHE A 2 2.55 12.38 7.44
N GLN A 3 2.82 13.18 8.46
CA GLN A 3 2.07 14.39 8.79
C GLN A 3 1.93 15.35 7.60
N TYR A 4 2.95 15.43 6.73
CA TYR A 4 2.95 16.32 5.57
C TYR A 4 2.14 15.80 4.39
N LEU A 5 1.99 14.47 4.27
CA LEU A 5 1.19 13.86 3.20
C LEU A 5 -0.31 13.91 3.51
N TYR A 6 -0.68 13.81 4.80
CA TYR A 6 -2.08 13.77 5.26
C TYR A 6 -2.59 15.11 5.83
N GLY A 7 -1.72 16.09 5.99
CA GLY A 7 -2.03 17.40 6.53
C GLY A 7 -1.52 18.54 5.65
N HIS A 8 -1.38 19.71 6.25
CA HIS A 8 -0.80 20.88 5.60
C HIS A 8 0.72 20.76 5.57
N ILE A 9 1.33 21.00 4.41
CA ILE A 9 2.78 21.08 4.27
C ILE A 9 3.19 22.53 4.57
N PRO A 10 3.99 22.79 5.63
CA PRO A 10 4.43 24.15 5.95
C PRO A 10 5.26 24.79 4.81
N ASP A 11 5.10 26.09 4.62
CA ASP A 11 5.76 26.83 3.54
C ASP A 11 7.29 26.74 3.56
N ASP A 12 7.89 26.67 4.74
CA ASP A 12 9.34 26.51 4.90
C ASP A 12 9.82 25.13 4.42
N VAL A 13 9.00 24.09 4.56
CA VAL A 13 9.27 22.73 4.05
C VAL A 13 9.13 22.71 2.52
N LEU A 14 8.09 23.35 1.98
CA LEU A 14 7.88 23.48 0.53
C LEU A 14 9.06 24.19 -0.14
N LYS A 15 9.60 25.26 0.49
CA LYS A 15 10.75 26.02 -0.04
C LYS A 15 12.05 25.21 -0.03
N LYS A 16 12.27 24.38 1.00
CA LYS A 16 13.50 23.64 1.20
C LYS A 16 13.58 22.31 0.44
N ASN A 17 12.44 21.73 0.06
CA ASN A 17 12.41 20.40 -0.55
C ASN A 17 11.57 20.37 -1.82
N PRO A 18 12.20 20.27 -3.02
CA PRO A 18 11.49 20.21 -4.30
C PRO A 18 10.51 19.06 -4.43
N PHE A 19 10.72 17.96 -3.70
CA PHE A 19 9.80 16.82 -3.69
C PHE A 19 8.42 17.24 -3.14
N PHE A 20 8.38 17.92 -1.99
CA PHE A 20 7.11 18.35 -1.41
C PHE A 20 6.38 19.38 -2.27
N LYS A 21 7.13 20.22 -2.98
CA LYS A 21 6.54 21.14 -3.97
C LYS A 21 5.81 20.39 -5.09
N LYS A 22 6.42 19.31 -5.63
CA LYS A 22 5.78 18.44 -6.62
C LYS A 22 4.54 17.74 -6.06
N VAL A 23 4.60 17.25 -4.82
CA VAL A 23 3.45 16.64 -4.15
C VAL A 23 2.32 17.65 -4.00
N GLN A 24 2.63 18.90 -3.63
CA GLN A 24 1.59 19.94 -3.49
C GLN A 24 0.90 20.24 -4.83
N VAL A 25 1.67 20.38 -5.92
CA VAL A 25 1.11 20.58 -7.28
C VAL A 25 0.20 19.40 -7.65
N TYR A 26 0.64 18.18 -7.41
CA TYR A 26 -0.16 16.99 -7.70
C TYR A 26 -1.45 16.93 -6.88
N ILE A 27 -1.41 17.31 -5.60
CA ILE A 27 -2.62 17.44 -4.76
C ILE A 27 -3.60 18.47 -5.34
N ASP A 28 -3.09 19.58 -5.85
CA ASP A 28 -3.92 20.65 -6.47
C ASP A 28 -4.59 20.16 -7.76
N GLU A 29 -3.84 19.48 -8.63
CA GLU A 29 -4.34 18.87 -9.86
C GLU A 29 -5.45 17.86 -9.59
N ILE A 30 -5.26 16.96 -8.60
CA ILE A 30 -6.28 15.98 -8.21
C ILE A 30 -7.53 16.66 -7.66
N TRP A 31 -7.36 17.73 -6.87
CA TRP A 31 -8.47 18.48 -6.35
C TRP A 31 -9.30 19.14 -7.46
N ASP A 32 -8.63 19.71 -8.47
CA ASP A 32 -9.31 20.31 -9.63
C ASP A 32 -10.03 19.27 -10.49
N GLN A 33 -9.41 18.09 -10.70
CA GLN A 33 -10.06 16.95 -11.35
C GLN A 33 -11.30 16.49 -10.57
N TYR A 34 -11.20 16.38 -9.24
CA TYR A 34 -12.35 16.01 -8.42
C TYR A 34 -13.49 17.03 -8.52
N LYS A 35 -13.20 18.33 -8.47
CA LYS A 35 -14.21 19.38 -8.62
C LYS A 35 -14.93 19.32 -9.96
N SER A 36 -14.20 19.02 -11.03
CA SER A 36 -14.76 18.96 -12.39
C SER A 36 -15.52 17.67 -12.66
N SER A 37 -15.05 16.53 -12.16
CA SER A 37 -15.62 15.20 -12.46
C SER A 37 -16.59 14.66 -11.39
N ASN A 38 -16.66 15.32 -10.22
CA ASN A 38 -17.38 14.84 -9.02
C ASN A 38 -17.03 13.39 -8.65
N SER A 39 -15.79 12.98 -8.89
CA SER A 39 -15.33 11.62 -8.62
C SER A 39 -13.82 11.56 -8.42
N ILE A 40 -13.36 10.52 -7.72
CA ILE A 40 -11.95 10.13 -7.66
C ILE A 40 -11.78 8.90 -8.53
N LYS A 41 -10.75 8.89 -9.37
CA LYS A 41 -10.43 7.77 -10.25
C LYS A 41 -9.05 7.23 -9.94
N SER A 42 -8.93 5.90 -9.80
CA SER A 42 -7.63 5.25 -9.63
C SER A 42 -6.92 5.06 -10.97
N ASP A 43 -5.58 5.03 -10.93
CA ASP A 43 -4.76 4.85 -12.13
C ASP A 43 -4.52 3.37 -12.49
N ILE A 44 -4.74 2.45 -11.55
CA ILE A 44 -4.44 1.02 -11.74
C ILE A 44 -5.59 0.29 -12.44
N TYR A 45 -6.79 0.34 -11.85
CA TYR A 45 -7.97 -0.35 -12.40
C TYR A 45 -9.04 0.59 -12.92
N ASN A 46 -8.74 1.89 -13.00
CA ASN A 46 -9.70 2.93 -13.40
C ASN A 46 -10.98 2.93 -12.55
N LYS A 47 -10.89 2.40 -11.32
CA LYS A 47 -12.01 2.39 -10.40
C LYS A 47 -12.39 3.81 -10.02
N ARG A 48 -13.67 4.10 -10.03
CA ARG A 48 -14.18 5.44 -9.75
C ARG A 48 -15.03 5.44 -8.48
N ILE A 49 -14.69 6.33 -7.53
CA ILE A 49 -15.52 6.62 -6.37
C ILE A 49 -16.23 7.94 -6.64
N ARG A 50 -17.56 7.91 -6.68
CA ARG A 50 -18.39 9.06 -6.95
C ARG A 50 -18.61 9.91 -5.70
N LYS A 51 -18.87 11.20 -5.88
CA LYS A 51 -19.11 12.18 -4.81
C LYS A 51 -20.24 11.77 -3.86
N GLU A 52 -21.26 11.11 -4.34
CA GLU A 52 -22.39 10.63 -3.55
C GLU A 52 -21.97 9.68 -2.40
N ASN A 53 -20.84 9.01 -2.58
CA ASN A 53 -20.26 8.08 -1.59
C ASN A 53 -19.20 8.75 -0.69
N LEU A 54 -19.00 10.07 -0.83
CA LEU A 54 -17.96 10.81 -0.15
C LEU A 54 -18.58 12.06 0.48
N SER A 55 -18.60 12.17 1.80
CA SER A 55 -19.09 13.34 2.53
C SER A 55 -17.93 14.29 2.87
N ASP A 56 -18.26 15.59 2.98
CA ASP A 56 -17.37 16.63 3.50
C ASP A 56 -15.95 16.62 2.92
N MET A 57 -15.86 16.54 1.60
CA MET A 57 -14.57 16.45 0.91
C MET A 57 -13.83 17.78 0.93
N ASN A 58 -12.55 17.68 1.21
CA ASN A 58 -11.58 18.74 1.00
C ASN A 58 -10.35 18.16 0.28
N LYS A 59 -9.45 19.03 -0.12
CA LYS A 59 -8.27 18.74 -0.90
C LYS A 59 -7.42 17.58 -0.32
N ASN A 60 -7.16 17.60 0.99
CA ASN A 60 -6.37 16.57 1.65
C ASN A 60 -7.12 15.24 1.74
N LYS A 61 -8.42 15.27 2.00
CA LYS A 61 -9.25 14.05 2.01
C LYS A 61 -9.29 13.37 0.64
N VAL A 62 -9.47 14.14 -0.44
CA VAL A 62 -9.46 13.61 -1.82
C VAL A 62 -8.15 12.91 -2.10
N PHE A 63 -7.02 13.55 -1.77
CA PHE A 63 -5.70 12.98 -1.95
C PHE A 63 -5.49 11.70 -1.13
N ASN A 64 -5.92 11.71 0.14
CA ASN A 64 -5.83 10.53 1.00
C ASN A 64 -6.65 9.35 0.48
N TYR A 65 -7.87 9.59 0.01
CA TYR A 65 -8.69 8.55 -0.61
C TYR A 65 -8.04 7.99 -1.88
N LEU A 66 -7.44 8.84 -2.70
CA LEU A 66 -6.73 8.38 -3.90
C LEU A 66 -5.54 7.50 -3.54
N ILE A 67 -4.73 7.88 -2.53
CA ILE A 67 -3.61 7.06 -2.06
C ILE A 67 -4.11 5.71 -1.55
N GLN A 68 -5.12 5.69 -0.67
CA GLN A 68 -5.67 4.45 -0.12
C GLN A 68 -6.27 3.55 -1.21
N LEU A 69 -6.96 4.14 -2.19
CA LEU A 69 -7.49 3.40 -3.33
C LEU A 69 -6.37 2.77 -4.16
N THR A 70 -5.33 3.55 -4.46
CA THR A 70 -4.16 3.09 -5.23
C THR A 70 -3.39 2.00 -4.50
N GLU A 71 -3.21 2.14 -3.19
CA GLU A 71 -2.60 1.11 -2.34
C GLU A 71 -3.41 -0.19 -2.36
N THR A 72 -4.71 -0.10 -2.15
CA THR A 72 -5.61 -1.27 -2.18
C THR A 72 -5.54 -1.98 -3.54
N GLU A 73 -5.60 -1.23 -4.63
CA GLU A 73 -5.53 -1.80 -5.98
C GLU A 73 -4.16 -2.41 -6.29
N SER A 74 -3.08 -1.79 -5.84
CA SER A 74 -1.73 -2.33 -5.95
C SER A 74 -1.61 -3.67 -5.21
N ASN A 75 -2.16 -3.75 -4.00
CA ASN A 75 -2.18 -4.97 -3.21
C ASN A 75 -3.07 -6.06 -3.84
N MET A 76 -4.23 -5.71 -4.39
CA MET A 76 -5.06 -6.66 -5.13
C MET A 76 -4.35 -7.21 -6.36
N ARG A 77 -3.66 -6.37 -7.12
CA ARG A 77 -2.84 -6.80 -8.26
C ARG A 77 -1.72 -7.73 -7.82
N MET A 78 -1.03 -7.41 -6.74
CA MET A 78 0.02 -8.27 -6.17
C MET A 78 -0.56 -9.61 -5.71
N LEU A 79 -1.75 -9.63 -5.08
CA LEU A 79 -2.41 -10.87 -4.65
C LEU A 79 -2.79 -11.76 -5.84
N THR A 80 -3.21 -11.20 -6.97
CA THR A 80 -3.48 -12.00 -8.19
C THR A 80 -2.23 -12.69 -8.73
N GLU A 81 -1.04 -12.12 -8.49
CA GLU A 81 0.22 -12.77 -8.81
C GLU A 81 0.63 -13.79 -7.74
N LEU A 82 0.43 -13.48 -6.47
CA LEU A 82 0.86 -14.28 -5.33
C LEU A 82 0.08 -15.59 -5.21
N ILE A 83 -1.24 -15.55 -5.29
CA ILE A 83 -2.12 -16.71 -5.03
C ILE A 83 -1.75 -17.91 -5.91
N PRO A 84 -1.59 -17.78 -7.24
CA PRO A 84 -1.19 -18.92 -8.08
C PRO A 84 0.24 -19.43 -7.77
N LYS A 85 1.11 -18.57 -7.20
CA LYS A 85 2.49 -18.94 -6.89
C LYS A 85 2.65 -19.69 -5.57
N ILE A 86 1.69 -19.56 -4.66
CA ILE A 86 1.64 -20.32 -3.42
C ILE A 86 0.73 -21.56 -3.52
N ASP A 87 0.00 -21.69 -4.61
CA ASP A 87 -0.79 -22.89 -4.87
C ASP A 87 0.12 -24.13 -4.98
N GLY A 88 -0.34 -25.26 -4.44
CA GLY A 88 0.46 -26.47 -4.32
C GLY A 88 1.39 -26.52 -3.10
N HIS A 89 1.63 -25.41 -2.39
CA HIS A 89 2.32 -25.38 -1.11
C HIS A 89 1.34 -25.60 0.06
N LYS A 90 1.84 -26.12 1.18
CA LYS A 90 1.03 -26.26 2.40
C LYS A 90 0.94 -24.98 3.21
N SER A 91 1.91 -24.08 3.07
CA SER A 91 1.81 -22.71 3.59
C SER A 91 0.64 -21.96 2.95
N LYS A 92 -0.13 -21.24 3.75
CA LYS A 92 -1.34 -20.55 3.31
C LYS A 92 -1.33 -19.08 3.70
N LEU A 93 -1.81 -18.21 2.82
CA LEU A 93 -2.18 -16.85 3.17
C LEU A 93 -3.50 -16.93 3.95
N VAL A 94 -3.49 -16.54 5.23
CA VAL A 94 -4.67 -16.64 6.12
C VAL A 94 -5.34 -15.30 6.39
N LEU A 95 -4.61 -14.20 6.28
CA LEU A 95 -5.17 -12.87 6.48
C LEU A 95 -4.44 -11.84 5.62
N TYR A 96 -5.21 -10.97 4.99
CA TYR A 96 -4.75 -9.70 4.43
C TYR A 96 -5.45 -8.57 5.20
N SER A 97 -4.68 -7.65 5.75
CA SER A 97 -5.19 -6.50 6.48
C SER A 97 -4.37 -5.27 6.15
N TYR A 98 -4.97 -4.31 5.45
CA TYR A 98 -4.34 -3.06 4.99
C TYR A 98 -3.03 -3.29 4.21
N ASP A 99 -1.90 -3.08 4.87
CA ASP A 99 -0.53 -3.20 4.36
C ASP A 99 0.18 -4.49 4.83
N SER A 100 -0.53 -5.40 5.50
CA SER A 100 0.05 -6.60 6.09
C SER A 100 -0.57 -7.90 5.57
N PHE A 101 0.26 -8.93 5.47
CA PHE A 101 -0.08 -10.27 5.01
C PHE A 101 0.34 -11.29 6.05
N LEU A 102 -0.59 -12.06 6.57
CA LEU A 102 -0.33 -13.13 7.52
C LEU A 102 -0.37 -14.48 6.81
N PHE A 103 0.68 -15.25 7.02
CA PHE A 103 0.78 -16.61 6.50
C PHE A 103 0.83 -17.63 7.65
N ASP A 104 0.08 -18.70 7.51
CA ASP A 104 0.35 -19.94 8.22
C ASP A 104 1.44 -20.69 7.46
N PHE A 105 2.63 -20.74 8.06
CA PHE A 105 3.83 -21.24 7.39
C PHE A 105 4.10 -22.69 7.72
N TYR A 106 4.04 -23.56 6.72
CA TYR A 106 4.46 -24.93 6.81
C TYR A 106 5.98 -25.06 6.63
N MET A 107 6.70 -25.41 7.70
CA MET A 107 8.17 -25.41 7.72
C MET A 107 8.85 -26.17 6.57
N PRO A 108 8.35 -27.33 6.11
CA PRO A 108 8.94 -28.06 4.99
C PRO A 108 8.87 -27.34 3.64
N ASP A 109 8.01 -26.33 3.45
CA ASP A 109 8.03 -25.50 2.23
C ASP A 109 9.33 -24.68 2.12
N GLY A 110 10.02 -24.46 3.25
CA GLY A 110 11.39 -23.97 3.33
C GLY A 110 11.58 -22.49 3.03
N LEU A 111 12.83 -22.04 3.20
CA LEU A 111 13.19 -20.62 3.02
C LEU A 111 13.02 -20.14 1.58
N LYS A 112 13.20 -21.00 0.58
CA LYS A 112 13.00 -20.62 -0.84
C LYS A 112 11.58 -20.14 -1.10
N PHE A 113 10.58 -20.77 -0.49
CA PHE A 113 9.19 -20.34 -0.56
C PHE A 113 9.02 -18.96 0.05
N LEU A 114 9.56 -18.73 1.25
CA LEU A 114 9.47 -17.42 1.92
C LEU A 114 10.15 -16.31 1.12
N HIS A 115 11.33 -16.55 0.54
CA HIS A 115 12.00 -15.58 -0.33
C HIS A 115 11.16 -15.25 -1.57
N LYS A 116 10.54 -16.26 -2.18
CA LYS A 116 9.65 -16.06 -3.34
C LYS A 116 8.43 -15.21 -2.97
N VAL A 117 7.75 -15.53 -1.87
CA VAL A 117 6.61 -14.78 -1.35
C VAL A 117 7.02 -13.34 -1.05
N LYS A 118 8.12 -13.15 -0.29
CA LYS A 118 8.64 -11.81 0.04
C LYS A 118 8.89 -10.98 -1.21
N LYS A 119 9.57 -11.54 -2.23
CA LYS A 119 9.89 -10.84 -3.48
C LYS A 119 8.63 -10.37 -4.23
N ILE A 120 7.57 -11.18 -4.23
CA ILE A 120 6.30 -10.81 -4.85
C ILE A 120 5.64 -9.67 -4.07
N ILE A 121 5.56 -9.78 -2.74
CA ILE A 121 4.94 -8.75 -1.89
C ILE A 121 5.70 -7.43 -2.00
N GLU A 122 7.03 -7.46 -2.07
CA GLU A 122 7.86 -6.28 -2.30
C GLU A 122 7.77 -5.71 -3.72
N GLN A 123 7.02 -6.35 -4.61
CA GLN A 123 6.89 -5.96 -6.01
C GLN A 123 8.27 -5.73 -6.66
N ASN A 124 9.17 -6.70 -6.50
CA ASN A 124 10.57 -6.64 -6.94
C ASN A 124 11.38 -5.50 -6.28
N GLY A 125 11.15 -5.24 -5.00
CA GLY A 125 11.90 -4.27 -4.20
C GLY A 125 11.39 -2.83 -4.26
N LYS A 126 10.25 -2.58 -4.89
CA LYS A 126 9.60 -1.26 -4.88
C LYS A 126 9.10 -0.87 -3.48
N PHE A 127 8.59 -1.85 -2.74
CA PHE A 127 7.99 -1.66 -1.41
C PHE A 127 8.65 -2.61 -0.40
N PRO A 128 9.73 -2.20 0.27
CA PRO A 128 10.42 -3.07 1.22
C PRO A 128 9.48 -3.44 2.37
N VAL A 129 9.45 -4.74 2.72
CA VAL A 129 8.58 -5.26 3.78
C VAL A 129 9.39 -5.73 4.99
N LYS A 130 8.79 -5.60 6.16
CA LYS A 130 9.27 -6.24 7.39
C LYS A 130 8.71 -7.66 7.46
N VAL A 131 9.52 -8.59 7.92
CA VAL A 131 9.12 -9.99 8.10
C VAL A 131 9.10 -10.30 9.58
N GLY A 132 7.94 -10.68 10.09
CA GLY A 132 7.73 -11.16 11.46
C GLY A 132 7.54 -12.68 11.49
N LYS A 133 7.99 -13.33 12.55
CA LYS A 133 7.73 -14.74 12.85
C LYS A 133 7.26 -14.89 14.29
N GLY A 134 6.19 -15.65 14.52
CA GLY A 134 5.65 -15.99 15.83
C GLY A 134 4.79 -17.25 15.78
N TRP A 135 4.42 -17.76 16.95
CA TRP A 135 3.45 -18.83 17.10
C TRP A 135 2.01 -18.33 17.07
N ASN A 136 1.83 -17.04 17.34
CA ASN A 136 0.57 -16.34 17.26
C ASN A 136 0.81 -14.91 16.78
N TYR A 137 -0.27 -14.21 16.39
CA TYR A 137 -0.20 -12.87 15.82
C TYR A 137 0.31 -11.81 16.81
N HIS A 138 0.13 -12.05 18.11
CA HIS A 138 0.51 -11.08 19.15
C HIS A 138 2.02 -11.13 19.49
N GLU A 139 2.68 -12.27 19.32
CA GLU A 139 4.07 -12.50 19.75
C GLU A 139 5.03 -12.60 18.57
N MET A 140 4.89 -11.73 17.58
CA MET A 140 5.76 -11.74 16.40
C MET A 140 7.11 -11.06 16.68
N LYS A 141 8.19 -11.74 16.30
CA LYS A 141 9.57 -11.21 16.34
C LYS A 141 10.00 -10.82 14.95
N ASP A 142 10.59 -9.63 14.82
CA ASP A 142 11.17 -9.16 13.54
C ASP A 142 12.37 -10.03 13.15
N ILE A 143 12.28 -10.65 12.00
CA ILE A 143 13.33 -11.48 11.39
C ILE A 143 13.77 -10.93 10.01
N THR A 144 13.43 -9.71 9.68
CA THR A 144 13.70 -9.08 8.36
C THR A 144 15.17 -9.19 7.97
N ARG A 145 16.11 -9.06 8.93
CA ARG A 145 17.56 -9.17 8.67
C ARG A 145 18.01 -10.53 8.13
N LYS A 146 17.23 -11.58 8.37
CA LYS A 146 17.52 -12.95 7.86
C LYS A 146 17.16 -13.13 6.38
N PHE A 147 16.50 -12.13 5.79
CA PHE A 147 16.04 -12.13 4.40
C PHE A 147 16.74 -11.07 3.54
N LYS A 148 17.86 -10.53 4.04
CA LYS A 148 18.72 -9.63 3.26
C LYS A 148 19.66 -10.42 2.36
#